data_5ec65ed33f8541c1d76418bbe6e6f003
#
_entry.id   5ec65ed33f8541c1d76418bbe6e6f003
#
_cell.length_a   1.000
_cell.length_b   1.000
_cell.length_c   1.000
_cell.angle_alpha   90.00
_cell.angle_beta   90.00
_cell.angle_gamma   90.00
#
_symmetry.space_group_name_H-M   'P 1'
#
loop_
_entity.id
_entity.type
_entity.pdbx_description
1 polymer ?
#
loop_
_entity_poly.entity_id
_entity_poly.type
_entity_poly.pdbx_seq_one_letter_code
_entity_poly.pdbx_strand_id
1 'polypeptide(L)'
;MSKLLESSQTRISMDFQHRLIELISDQECSNSDFAKSVGVSKDVISRAVLYGIIPSVRSLIKIADFLNISLEFLLSETDNPYFYKAEQPTTFHIRLEQLKDENNTKYSKIAHQMPFARNLFQEWLRRKTLPSLENLLSLSEYFNVSIDYLLGRTNDRHN
;
A
#
# COMPACT_ATOMS: atom_id res chain seq x y z
N MET A 1 -17.40 18.97 -8.19
CA MET A 1 -16.35 18.86 -7.16
C MET A 1 -15.28 17.91 -7.63
N SER A 2 -14.05 18.36 -7.55
CA SER A 2 -12.95 17.70 -8.22
C SER A 2 -12.60 16.36 -7.57
N LYS A 3 -12.28 15.36 -8.40
CA LYS A 3 -11.70 14.07 -7.99
C LYS A 3 -10.46 14.21 -7.09
N LEU A 4 -9.89 15.40 -6.98
CA LEU A 4 -8.75 15.72 -6.09
C LEU A 4 -9.15 15.72 -4.59
N LEU A 5 -10.43 15.94 -4.28
CA LEU A 5 -10.92 15.92 -2.89
C LEU A 5 -11.25 14.50 -2.42
N GLU A 6 -11.54 13.58 -3.34
CA GLU A 6 -11.80 12.17 -3.01
C GLU A 6 -10.51 11.42 -2.65
N SER A 7 -9.36 11.84 -3.17
CA SER A 7 -8.05 11.25 -2.85
C SER A 7 -7.54 11.55 -1.44
N SER A 8 -8.18 12.46 -0.72
CA SER A 8 -7.82 12.85 0.64
C SER A 8 -8.77 12.29 1.70
N GLN A 9 -9.74 11.44 1.33
CA GLN A 9 -10.63 10.84 2.33
C GLN A 9 -9.85 9.91 3.25
N THR A 10 -9.91 10.22 4.54
CA THR A 10 -9.37 9.37 5.60
C THR A 10 -10.11 8.03 5.59
N ARG A 11 -9.39 6.94 5.35
CA ARG A 11 -9.95 5.59 5.38
C ARG A 11 -9.86 5.03 6.79
N ILE A 12 -10.99 4.52 7.30
CA ILE A 12 -11.11 3.92 8.62
C ILE A 12 -11.45 2.44 8.46
N SER A 13 -10.73 1.57 9.17
CA SER A 13 -10.98 0.14 9.21
C SER A 13 -10.74 -0.41 10.61
N MET A 14 -11.76 -1.02 11.18
CA MET A 14 -11.66 -1.69 12.48
C MET A 14 -10.83 -2.98 12.38
N ASP A 15 -10.92 -3.68 11.27
CA ASP A 15 -10.15 -4.91 11.05
C ASP A 15 -8.65 -4.61 10.98
N PHE A 16 -8.27 -3.56 10.26
CA PHE A 16 -6.89 -3.06 10.26
C PHE A 16 -6.44 -2.64 11.67
N GLN A 17 -7.30 -1.90 12.39
CA GLN A 17 -7.01 -1.45 13.75
C GLN A 17 -6.69 -2.63 14.67
N HIS A 18 -7.53 -3.65 14.70
CA HIS A 18 -7.34 -4.84 15.52
C HIS A 18 -6.05 -5.58 15.13
N ARG A 19 -5.81 -5.76 13.84
CA ARG A 19 -4.60 -6.41 13.34
C ARG A 19 -3.34 -5.67 13.78
N LEU A 20 -3.32 -4.35 13.64
CA LEU A 20 -2.18 -3.53 14.04
C LEU A 20 -1.93 -3.60 15.55
N ILE A 21 -2.99 -3.54 16.37
CA ILE A 21 -2.88 -3.67 17.83
C ILE A 21 -2.25 -5.02 18.20
N GLU A 22 -2.69 -6.11 17.59
CA GLU A 22 -2.12 -7.44 17.82
C GLU A 22 -0.64 -7.49 17.43
N LEU A 23 -0.30 -6.98 16.25
CA LEU A 23 1.08 -6.96 15.76
C LEU A 23 2.02 -6.15 16.64
N ILE A 24 1.57 -5.00 17.14
CA ILE A 24 2.36 -4.17 18.07
C ILE A 24 2.50 -4.88 19.43
N SER A 25 1.44 -5.50 19.91
CA SER A 25 1.47 -6.28 21.16
C SER A 25 2.51 -7.41 21.09
N ASP A 26 2.60 -8.08 19.97
CA ASP A 26 3.59 -9.14 19.74
C ASP A 26 5.04 -8.64 19.78
N GLN A 27 5.27 -7.35 19.53
CA GLN A 27 6.60 -6.73 19.63
C GLN A 27 6.99 -6.40 21.07
N GLU A 28 6.09 -6.53 22.03
CA GLU A 28 6.35 -6.25 23.46
C GLU A 28 6.90 -4.83 23.70
N CYS A 29 6.45 -3.85 22.93
CA CYS A 29 6.90 -2.45 23.04
C CYS A 29 5.71 -1.48 23.07
N SER A 30 5.98 -0.25 23.47
CA SER A 30 4.96 0.82 23.40
C SER A 30 4.69 1.25 21.96
N ASN A 31 3.53 1.88 21.74
CA ASN A 31 3.21 2.46 20.43
C ASN A 31 4.27 3.49 19.98
N SER A 32 4.78 4.27 20.92
CA SER A 32 5.83 5.25 20.66
C SER A 32 7.15 4.61 20.21
N ASP A 33 7.58 3.55 20.90
CA ASP A 33 8.78 2.80 20.55
C ASP A 33 8.63 2.08 19.21
N PHE A 34 7.45 1.51 18.98
CA PHE A 34 7.12 0.89 17.69
C PHE A 34 7.23 1.90 16.54
N ALA A 35 6.60 3.07 16.68
CA ALA A 35 6.66 4.14 15.67
C ALA A 35 8.11 4.54 15.36
N LYS A 36 8.93 4.71 16.41
CA LYS A 36 10.34 5.05 16.27
C LYS A 36 11.13 3.96 15.55
N SER A 37 10.92 2.70 15.91
CA SER A 37 11.60 1.56 15.27
C SER A 37 11.23 1.40 13.80
N VAL A 38 9.97 1.63 13.47
CA VAL A 38 9.46 1.55 12.08
C VAL A 38 9.91 2.76 11.25
N GLY A 39 10.10 3.90 11.87
CA GLY A 39 10.44 5.15 11.18
C GLY A 39 9.22 5.91 10.68
N VAL A 40 8.10 5.82 11.40
CA VAL A 40 6.90 6.63 11.17
C VAL A 40 6.64 7.53 12.38
N SER A 41 5.81 8.56 12.20
CA SER A 41 5.49 9.45 13.30
C SER A 41 4.64 8.74 14.35
N LYS A 42 4.76 9.17 15.61
CA LYS A 42 3.93 8.68 16.70
C LYS A 42 2.45 8.90 16.43
N ASP A 43 2.09 10.03 15.80
CA ASP A 43 0.72 10.35 15.46
C ASP A 43 0.11 9.36 14.48
N VAL A 44 0.87 8.90 13.49
CA VAL A 44 0.42 7.88 12.52
C VAL A 44 0.01 6.60 13.26
N ILE A 45 0.85 6.12 14.17
CA ILE A 45 0.55 4.91 14.94
C ILE A 45 -0.61 5.16 15.92
N SER A 46 -0.62 6.29 16.62
CA SER A 46 -1.69 6.64 17.56
C SER A 46 -3.06 6.69 16.89
N ARG A 47 -3.17 7.33 15.73
CA ARG A 47 -4.42 7.41 14.97
C ARG A 47 -4.87 6.04 14.46
N ALA A 48 -3.94 5.23 14.00
CA ALA A 48 -4.23 3.87 13.55
C ALA A 48 -4.76 2.99 14.69
N VAL A 49 -4.10 3.04 15.85
CA VAL A 49 -4.46 2.23 17.03
C VAL A 49 -5.75 2.72 17.69
N LEU A 50 -5.92 4.04 17.82
CA LEU A 50 -7.07 4.60 18.54
C LEU A 50 -8.34 4.68 17.70
N TYR A 51 -8.19 4.97 16.41
CA TYR A 51 -9.32 5.28 15.52
C TYR A 51 -9.44 4.38 14.30
N GLY A 52 -8.49 3.47 14.08
CA GLY A 52 -8.47 2.62 12.89
C GLY A 52 -8.18 3.38 11.59
N ILE A 53 -7.57 4.55 11.68
CA ILE A 53 -7.20 5.35 10.50
C ILE A 53 -6.04 4.67 9.78
N ILE A 54 -6.27 4.28 8.54
CA ILE A 54 -5.24 3.67 7.70
C ILE A 54 -4.25 4.75 7.26
N PRO A 55 -2.94 4.57 7.52
CA PRO A 55 -1.92 5.53 7.11
C PRO A 55 -1.72 5.59 5.60
N SER A 56 -0.86 6.50 5.15
CA SER A 56 -0.42 6.56 3.75
C SER A 56 0.23 5.25 3.31
N VAL A 57 0.22 4.99 2.01
CA VAL A 57 0.88 3.80 1.43
C VAL A 57 2.36 3.73 1.84
N ARG A 58 3.05 4.86 1.86
CA ARG A 58 4.45 4.92 2.31
C ARG A 58 4.61 4.43 3.76
N SER A 59 3.75 4.88 4.66
CA SER A 59 3.78 4.45 6.06
C SER A 59 3.40 2.97 6.20
N LEU A 60 2.41 2.50 5.45
CA LEU A 60 2.04 1.09 5.40
C LEU A 60 3.21 0.20 4.97
N ILE A 61 3.95 0.61 3.94
CA ILE A 61 5.13 -0.12 3.47
C ILE A 61 6.19 -0.19 4.58
N LYS A 62 6.46 0.90 5.27
CA LYS A 62 7.44 0.92 6.38
C LYS A 62 7.05 -0.05 7.50
N ILE A 63 5.78 -0.06 7.88
CA ILE A 63 5.25 -0.98 8.89
C ILE A 63 5.40 -2.43 8.43
N ALA A 64 4.93 -2.73 7.23
CA ALA A 64 4.96 -4.07 6.67
C ALA A 64 6.39 -4.60 6.46
N ASP A 65 7.31 -3.74 6.01
CA ASP A 65 8.72 -4.10 5.84
C ASP A 65 9.39 -4.39 7.19
N PHE A 66 9.11 -3.57 8.20
CA PHE A 66 9.65 -3.79 9.55
C PHE A 66 9.19 -5.14 10.13
N LEU A 67 7.92 -5.48 9.93
CA LEU A 67 7.32 -6.71 10.44
C LEU A 67 7.54 -7.92 9.51
N ASN A 68 8.06 -7.70 8.31
CA ASN A 68 8.22 -8.72 7.27
C ASN A 68 6.91 -9.44 6.94
N ILE A 69 5.86 -8.66 6.71
CA ILE A 69 4.51 -9.15 6.38
C ILE A 69 4.02 -8.53 5.07
N SER A 70 2.99 -9.14 4.48
CA SER A 70 2.30 -8.55 3.32
C SER A 70 1.42 -7.38 3.76
N LEU A 71 1.15 -6.47 2.81
CA LEU A 71 0.16 -5.41 3.03
C LEU A 71 -1.25 -5.99 3.15
N GLU A 72 -1.56 -7.07 2.44
CA GLU A 72 -2.86 -7.75 2.57
C GLU A 72 -3.07 -8.27 3.99
N PHE A 73 -2.04 -8.86 4.59
CA PHE A 73 -2.11 -9.31 5.98
C PHE A 73 -2.23 -8.13 6.95
N LEU A 74 -1.43 -7.08 6.77
CA LEU A 74 -1.50 -5.87 7.59
C LEU A 74 -2.88 -5.22 7.53
N LEU A 75 -3.50 -5.18 6.34
CA LEU A 75 -4.83 -4.60 6.13
C LEU A 75 -5.99 -5.54 6.47
N SER A 76 -5.70 -6.73 6.99
CA SER A 76 -6.69 -7.77 7.31
C SER A 76 -7.51 -8.29 6.12
N GLU A 77 -6.97 -8.18 4.92
CA GLU A 77 -7.58 -8.76 3.71
C GLU A 77 -7.31 -10.26 3.61
N THR A 78 -6.36 -10.79 4.35
CA THR A 78 -6.05 -12.21 4.48
C THR A 78 -5.62 -12.53 5.91
N ASP A 79 -5.84 -13.76 6.32
CA ASP A 79 -5.33 -14.30 7.59
C ASP A 79 -4.02 -15.09 7.42
N ASN A 80 -3.52 -15.17 6.19
CA ASN A 80 -2.26 -15.84 5.91
C ASN A 80 -1.07 -14.95 6.31
N PRO A 81 -0.30 -15.32 7.36
CA PRO A 81 0.83 -14.50 7.81
C PRO A 81 2.09 -14.69 6.98
N TYR A 82 2.13 -15.69 6.09
CA TYR A 82 3.32 -15.97 5.30
C TYR A 82 3.50 -14.93 4.20
N PHE A 83 4.73 -14.41 4.09
CA PHE A 83 5.10 -13.42 3.09
C PHE A 83 6.47 -13.77 2.50
N TYR A 84 6.50 -13.90 1.18
CA TYR A 84 7.72 -14.19 0.43
C TYR A 84 8.29 -12.89 -0.14
N LYS A 85 9.13 -12.24 0.65
CA LYS A 85 9.80 -11.00 0.26
C LYS A 85 10.72 -11.26 -0.94
N ALA A 86 10.71 -10.33 -1.91
CA ALA A 86 11.64 -10.38 -3.02
C ALA A 86 13.08 -10.19 -2.52
N GLU A 87 14.02 -11.03 -2.98
CA GLU A 87 15.44 -10.87 -2.66
C GLU A 87 15.99 -9.55 -3.21
N GLN A 88 15.53 -9.17 -4.39
CA GLN A 88 15.83 -7.89 -5.02
C GLN A 88 14.54 -7.14 -5.28
N PRO A 89 14.09 -6.32 -4.30
CA PRO A 89 12.88 -5.53 -4.47
C PRO A 89 13.03 -4.53 -5.61
N THR A 90 11.94 -4.34 -6.35
CA THR A 90 11.85 -3.28 -7.35
C THR A 90 10.95 -2.15 -6.86
N THR A 91 10.67 -1.16 -7.68
CA THR A 91 9.81 -0.04 -7.33
C THR A 91 8.43 -0.17 -7.99
N PHE A 92 7.44 0.51 -7.42
CA PHE A 92 6.14 0.66 -8.04
C PHE A 92 6.25 1.14 -9.50
N HIS A 93 7.12 2.11 -9.75
CA HIS A 93 7.26 2.74 -11.06
C HIS A 93 7.77 1.75 -12.12
N ILE A 94 8.76 0.97 -11.77
CA ILE A 94 9.31 -0.09 -12.65
C ILE A 94 8.26 -1.18 -12.88
N ARG A 95 7.58 -1.61 -11.81
CA ARG A 95 6.56 -2.66 -11.91
C ARG A 95 5.36 -2.22 -12.76
N LEU A 96 4.94 -0.97 -12.61
CA LEU A 96 3.85 -0.40 -13.40
C LEU A 96 4.18 -0.40 -14.90
N GLU A 97 5.39 0.02 -15.27
CA GLU A 97 5.89 -0.04 -16.65
C GLU A 97 5.91 -1.47 -17.19
N GLN A 98 6.43 -2.40 -16.41
CA GLN A 98 6.48 -3.83 -16.78
C GLN A 98 5.07 -4.38 -17.05
N LEU A 99 4.13 -4.13 -16.15
CA LEU A 99 2.76 -4.61 -16.28
C LEU A 99 2.04 -3.97 -17.47
N LYS A 100 2.26 -2.68 -17.72
CA LYS A 100 1.74 -2.00 -18.90
C LYS A 100 2.25 -2.66 -20.19
N ASP A 101 3.55 -2.92 -20.26
CA ASP A 101 4.18 -3.52 -21.44
C ASP A 101 3.74 -4.98 -21.64
N GLU A 102 3.69 -5.77 -20.57
CA GLU A 102 3.20 -7.16 -20.59
C GLU A 102 1.76 -7.25 -21.11
N ASN A 103 0.91 -6.29 -20.75
CA ASN A 103 -0.47 -6.24 -21.20
C ASN A 103 -0.65 -5.54 -22.56
N ASN A 104 0.44 -5.15 -23.17
CA ASN A 104 0.47 -4.48 -24.49
C ASN A 104 -0.54 -3.31 -24.56
N THR A 105 -0.51 -2.46 -23.55
CA THR A 105 -1.46 -1.34 -23.38
C THR A 105 -0.73 -0.01 -23.20
N LYS A 106 -1.52 1.05 -23.02
CA LYS A 106 -1.04 2.43 -22.81
C LYS A 106 -1.71 3.02 -21.58
N TYR A 107 -1.03 3.96 -20.91
CA TYR A 107 -1.58 4.65 -19.73
C TYR A 107 -2.93 5.32 -20.01
N SER A 108 -3.11 5.91 -21.19
CA SER A 108 -4.40 6.49 -21.59
C SER A 108 -5.53 5.47 -21.59
N LYS A 109 -5.25 4.26 -22.04
CA LYS A 109 -6.22 3.17 -22.10
C LYS A 109 -6.56 2.63 -20.72
N ILE A 110 -5.53 2.46 -19.88
CA ILE A 110 -5.72 2.06 -18.48
C ILE A 110 -6.55 3.11 -17.74
N ALA A 111 -6.24 4.39 -17.89
CA ALA A 111 -6.92 5.49 -17.22
C ALA A 111 -8.42 5.55 -17.53
N HIS A 112 -8.85 5.12 -18.70
CA HIS A 112 -10.28 5.04 -19.03
C HIS A 112 -11.06 4.09 -18.12
N GLN A 113 -10.41 3.08 -17.59
CA GLN A 113 -11.01 2.07 -16.70
C GLN A 113 -10.79 2.36 -15.22
N MET A 114 -10.08 3.44 -14.92
CA MET A 114 -9.69 3.79 -13.54
C MET A 114 -10.61 4.89 -12.98
N PRO A 115 -10.82 4.91 -11.65
CA PRO A 115 -11.61 5.94 -10.99
C PRO A 115 -10.84 7.27 -10.81
N PHE A 116 -9.66 7.41 -11.42
CA PHE A 116 -8.82 8.58 -11.31
C PHE A 116 -8.42 9.12 -12.69
N ALA A 117 -7.91 10.37 -12.73
CA ALA A 117 -7.55 11.03 -13.96
C ALA A 117 -6.20 10.54 -14.53
N ARG A 118 -6.07 10.56 -15.85
CA ARG A 118 -4.87 10.13 -16.59
C ARG A 118 -3.59 10.82 -16.15
N ASN A 119 -3.66 12.09 -15.77
CA ASN A 119 -2.49 12.85 -15.36
C ASN A 119 -1.79 12.30 -14.11
N LEU A 120 -2.47 11.49 -13.30
CA LEU A 120 -1.85 10.85 -12.14
C LEU A 120 -0.74 9.88 -12.51
N PHE A 121 -0.86 9.16 -13.63
CA PHE A 121 0.24 8.32 -14.12
C PHE A 121 1.51 9.13 -14.38
N GLN A 122 1.38 10.27 -15.04
CA GLN A 122 2.51 11.16 -15.31
C GLN A 122 3.10 11.71 -14.00
N GLU A 123 2.27 12.05 -13.05
CA GLU A 123 2.70 12.54 -11.76
C GLU A 123 3.51 11.49 -11.00
N TRP A 124 2.98 10.26 -10.89
CA TRP A 124 3.69 9.17 -10.22
C TRP A 124 5.04 8.87 -10.87
N LEU A 125 5.07 8.77 -12.20
CA LEU A 125 6.28 8.43 -12.94
C LEU A 125 7.33 9.54 -12.90
N ARG A 126 6.90 10.80 -13.02
CA ARG A 126 7.81 11.95 -13.07
C ARG A 126 8.33 12.34 -11.69
N ARG A 127 7.47 12.37 -10.69
CA ARG A 127 7.82 12.77 -9.32
C ARG A 127 8.26 11.61 -8.43
N LYS A 128 8.15 10.38 -8.92
CA LYS A 128 8.44 9.17 -8.14
C LYS A 128 7.61 9.09 -6.85
N THR A 129 6.37 9.55 -6.92
CA THR A 129 5.39 9.45 -5.84
C THR A 129 4.60 8.14 -5.93
N LEU A 130 3.93 7.78 -4.85
CA LEU A 130 3.07 6.59 -4.79
C LEU A 130 1.60 7.00 -4.92
N PRO A 131 0.75 6.14 -5.52
CA PRO A 131 -0.69 6.36 -5.50
C PRO A 131 -1.26 6.24 -4.08
N SER A 132 -2.47 6.77 -3.90
CA SER A 132 -3.28 6.48 -2.72
C SER A 132 -3.60 4.98 -2.65
N LEU A 133 -4.00 4.50 -1.47
CA LEU A 133 -4.38 3.09 -1.31
C LEU A 133 -5.53 2.70 -2.25
N GLU A 134 -6.55 3.56 -2.40
CA GLU A 134 -7.67 3.32 -3.33
C GLU A 134 -7.19 3.16 -4.77
N ASN A 135 -6.33 4.05 -5.22
CA ASN A 135 -5.81 3.99 -6.59
C ASN A 135 -4.91 2.77 -6.79
N LEU A 136 -4.11 2.43 -5.77
CA LEU A 136 -3.28 1.23 -5.79
C LEU A 136 -4.12 -0.04 -5.87
N LEU A 137 -5.20 -0.13 -5.10
CA LEU A 137 -6.15 -1.26 -5.15
C LEU A 137 -6.83 -1.37 -6.52
N SER A 138 -7.23 -0.24 -7.12
CA SER A 138 -7.82 -0.23 -8.46
C SER A 138 -6.84 -0.73 -9.52
N LEU A 139 -5.58 -0.35 -9.44
CA LEU A 139 -4.54 -0.83 -10.35
C LEU A 139 -4.25 -2.32 -10.14
N SER A 140 -4.19 -2.79 -8.90
CA SER A 140 -3.96 -4.20 -8.59
C SER A 140 -5.10 -5.08 -9.14
N GLU A 141 -6.33 -4.62 -9.03
CA GLU A 141 -7.50 -5.29 -9.61
C GLU A 141 -7.42 -5.33 -11.14
N TYR A 142 -7.12 -4.20 -11.77
CA TYR A 142 -6.98 -4.10 -13.22
C TYR A 142 -5.94 -5.08 -13.76
N PHE A 143 -4.76 -5.15 -13.14
CA PHE A 143 -3.67 -6.04 -13.57
C PHE A 143 -3.79 -7.45 -12.99
N ASN A 144 -4.76 -7.72 -12.12
CA ASN A 144 -4.94 -9.00 -11.43
C ASN A 144 -3.66 -9.45 -10.72
N VAL A 145 -3.09 -8.57 -9.93
CA VAL A 145 -1.91 -8.83 -9.11
C VAL A 145 -2.12 -8.27 -7.71
N SER A 146 -1.35 -8.78 -6.72
CA SER A 146 -1.39 -8.22 -5.37
C SER A 146 -0.80 -6.80 -5.33
N ILE A 147 -1.18 -6.02 -4.32
CA ILE A 147 -0.58 -4.71 -4.09
C ILE A 147 0.90 -4.83 -3.72
N ASP A 148 1.30 -5.90 -3.04
CA ASP A 148 2.71 -6.17 -2.73
C ASP A 148 3.53 -6.40 -4.00
N TYR A 149 2.98 -7.15 -4.96
CA TYR A 149 3.62 -7.34 -6.27
C TYR A 149 3.74 -5.99 -7.01
N LEU A 150 2.65 -5.23 -7.06
CA LEU A 150 2.62 -3.94 -7.74
C LEU A 150 3.61 -2.94 -7.12
N LEU A 151 3.83 -3.01 -5.82
CA LEU A 151 4.81 -2.18 -5.10
C LEU A 151 6.24 -2.72 -5.17
N GLY A 152 6.46 -3.86 -5.82
CA GLY A 152 7.79 -4.46 -5.96
C GLY A 152 8.31 -5.14 -4.72
N ARG A 153 7.47 -5.41 -3.71
CA ARG A 153 7.87 -6.03 -2.45
C ARG A 153 8.00 -7.54 -2.54
N THR A 154 7.32 -8.16 -3.48
CA THR A 154 7.36 -9.59 -3.74
C THR A 154 7.42 -9.85 -5.24
N ASN A 155 7.89 -11.03 -5.63
CA ASN A 155 7.83 -11.52 -7.00
C ASN A 155 6.60 -12.41 -7.25
N ASP A 156 5.84 -12.72 -6.22
CA ASP A 156 4.59 -13.47 -6.35
C ASP A 156 3.45 -12.52 -6.76
N ARG A 157 2.79 -12.84 -7.87
CA ARG A 157 1.68 -12.02 -8.38
C ARG A 157 0.46 -12.06 -7.48
N HIS A 158 0.28 -13.17 -6.78
CA HIS A 158 -0.83 -13.40 -5.85
C HIS A 158 -0.26 -13.88 -4.51
N ASN A 159 -0.62 -13.19 -3.44
CA ASN A 159 -0.20 -13.58 -2.09
C ASN A 159 -1.01 -14.76 -1.56
#